data_8053bd31ce37cf1d4a3338a495cff0d9
#
_entry.id   8053bd31ce37cf1d4a3338a495cff0d9
#
_cell.length_a   1.000
_cell.length_b   1.000
_cell.length_c   1.000
_cell.angle_alpha   90.00
_cell.angle_beta   90.00
_cell.angle_gamma   90.00
#
_symmetry.space_group_name_H-M   'P 1'
#
loop_
_entity.id
_entity.type
_entity.pdbx_description
1 polymer ?
#
loop_
_entity_poly.entity_id
_entity_poly.type
_entity_poly.pdbx_seq_one_letter_code
_entity_poly.pdbx_strand_id
1 'polypeptide(L)'
;MANTDYQKIIEKLQLEPHPEGGYFRQLYGNDAFGKKDISTIYYMLTDSDISAFHRLHGVTEIWYYHAGDPINIYVIDTDGNLTVHVLSPDGEMQVIILPEQWFAAEIPSKKGYCLVGCAVAPAFSFENFELGQKETLRQQFPQYAELIERLT
;
A
#
# COMPACT_ATOMS: atom_id res chain seq x y z
N MET A 1 -6.60 17.29 -24.09
CA MET A 1 -7.21 17.02 -22.78
C MET A 1 -6.31 17.63 -21.70
N ALA A 2 -6.91 18.29 -20.72
CA ALA A 2 -6.13 18.79 -19.60
C ALA A 2 -5.56 17.61 -18.82
N ASN A 3 -4.24 17.60 -18.57
CA ASN A 3 -3.64 16.64 -17.66
C ASN A 3 -4.27 16.83 -16.28
N THR A 4 -4.75 15.74 -15.69
CA THR A 4 -5.18 15.74 -14.30
C THR A 4 -4.00 16.05 -13.38
N ASP A 5 -4.26 16.60 -12.20
CA ASP A 5 -3.18 16.97 -11.28
C ASP A 5 -2.28 15.77 -10.93
N TYR A 6 -2.85 14.58 -10.81
CA TYR A 6 -2.05 13.38 -10.51
C TYR A 6 -1.20 12.91 -11.71
N GLN A 7 -1.62 13.15 -12.96
CA GLN A 7 -0.79 12.85 -14.15
C GLN A 7 0.52 13.65 -14.13
N LYS A 8 0.44 14.91 -13.75
CA LYS A 8 1.63 15.75 -13.58
C LYS A 8 2.58 15.20 -12.50
N ILE A 9 2.02 14.66 -11.44
CA ILE A 9 2.81 14.05 -10.37
C ILE A 9 3.48 12.76 -10.87
N ILE A 10 2.73 11.90 -11.59
CA ILE A 10 3.28 10.67 -12.19
C ILE A 10 4.48 11.01 -13.09
N GLU A 11 4.34 12.01 -13.95
CA GLU A 11 5.42 12.45 -14.83
C GLU A 11 6.60 13.04 -14.06
N LYS A 12 6.32 13.94 -13.10
CA LYS A 12 7.36 14.60 -12.28
C LYS A 12 8.18 13.61 -11.47
N LEU A 13 7.52 12.65 -10.84
CA LEU A 13 8.17 11.66 -9.98
C LEU A 13 8.59 10.40 -10.76
N GLN A 14 8.27 10.31 -12.04
CA GLN A 14 8.58 9.19 -12.91
C GLN A 14 8.01 7.88 -12.35
N LEU A 15 6.74 7.92 -11.93
CA LEU A 15 6.06 6.76 -11.39
C LEU A 15 5.69 5.78 -12.51
N GLU A 16 5.72 4.50 -12.21
CA GLU A 16 5.33 3.42 -13.11
C GLU A 16 4.29 2.50 -12.45
N PRO A 17 3.51 1.75 -13.23
CA PRO A 17 2.49 0.87 -12.66
C PRO A 17 3.07 -0.16 -11.68
N HIS A 18 2.37 -0.36 -10.54
CA HIS A 18 2.73 -1.33 -9.53
C HIS A 18 1.96 -2.64 -9.72
N PRO A 19 2.58 -3.82 -9.51
CA PRO A 19 1.90 -5.13 -9.67
C PRO A 19 0.66 -5.33 -8.81
N GLU A 20 0.60 -4.71 -7.61
CA GLU A 20 -0.55 -4.82 -6.69
C GLU A 20 -1.62 -3.74 -6.91
N GLY A 21 -1.41 -2.84 -7.86
CA GLY A 21 -2.28 -1.71 -8.17
C GLY A 21 -1.62 -0.37 -7.88
N GLY A 22 -2.08 0.68 -8.56
CA GLY A 22 -1.52 2.03 -8.45
C GLY A 22 -0.17 2.19 -9.15
N TYR A 23 0.58 3.18 -8.72
CA TYR A 23 1.86 3.59 -9.31
C TYR A 23 2.93 3.72 -8.24
N PHE A 24 4.19 3.47 -8.62
CA PHE A 24 5.30 3.58 -7.67
C PHE A 24 6.61 3.96 -8.34
N ARG A 25 7.58 4.37 -7.52
CA ARG A 25 8.97 4.48 -7.92
C ARG A 25 9.87 4.07 -6.76
N GLN A 26 10.78 3.15 -7.01
CA GLN A 26 11.84 2.78 -6.07
C GLN A 26 12.84 3.92 -5.96
N LEU A 27 13.11 4.38 -4.74
CA LEU A 27 14.08 5.46 -4.47
C LEU A 27 15.40 4.92 -3.94
N TYR A 28 15.36 3.86 -3.14
CA TYR A 28 16.55 3.32 -2.46
C TYR A 28 16.29 1.88 -1.99
N GLY A 29 17.38 1.11 -1.87
CA GLY A 29 17.35 -0.08 -1.04
C GLY A 29 16.77 -1.33 -1.69
N ASN A 30 17.14 -1.62 -2.92
CA ASN A 30 16.89 -2.94 -3.51
C ASN A 30 18.22 -3.56 -3.93
N ASP A 31 18.18 -4.73 -4.53
CA ASP A 31 19.37 -5.43 -5.00
C ASP A 31 20.20 -4.61 -5.98
N ALA A 32 19.56 -3.72 -6.77
CA ALA A 32 20.26 -2.83 -7.70
C ALA A 32 21.19 -1.84 -7.00
N PHE A 33 20.91 -1.48 -5.75
CA PHE A 33 21.75 -0.59 -4.94
C PHE A 33 22.65 -1.36 -3.97
N GLY A 34 22.53 -2.69 -3.91
CA GLY A 34 23.31 -3.53 -2.99
C GLY A 34 23.02 -3.27 -1.52
N LYS A 35 21.89 -2.63 -1.18
CA LYS A 35 21.50 -2.27 0.18
C LYS A 35 20.34 -3.12 0.65
N LYS A 36 20.42 -3.59 1.90
CA LYS A 36 19.45 -4.51 2.51
C LYS A 36 18.84 -4.03 3.82
N ASP A 37 19.30 -2.88 4.34
CA ASP A 37 18.84 -2.38 5.64
C ASP A 37 17.47 -1.73 5.55
N ILE A 38 17.21 -0.99 4.49
CA ILE A 38 15.96 -0.28 4.25
C ILE A 38 15.70 -0.11 2.76
N SER A 39 14.45 -0.11 2.38
CA SER A 39 14.01 0.33 1.05
C SER A 39 12.92 1.39 1.17
N THR A 40 12.86 2.30 0.19
CA THR A 40 11.83 3.33 0.14
C THR A 40 11.29 3.48 -1.27
N ILE A 41 9.98 3.76 -1.36
CA ILE A 41 9.29 4.04 -2.61
C ILE A 41 8.40 5.27 -2.46
N TYR A 42 8.13 5.98 -3.56
CA TYR A 42 6.87 6.69 -3.72
C TYR A 42 5.81 5.69 -4.16
N TYR A 43 4.60 5.83 -3.63
CA TYR A 43 3.46 5.02 -4.02
C TYR A 43 2.22 5.92 -4.17
N MET A 44 1.43 5.67 -5.20
CA MET A 44 0.24 6.48 -5.48
C MET A 44 -0.92 5.58 -5.89
N LEU A 45 -2.07 5.80 -5.30
CA LEU A 45 -3.35 5.31 -5.82
C LEU A 45 -4.10 6.46 -6.48
N THR A 46 -4.82 6.16 -7.55
CA THR A 46 -5.68 7.12 -8.25
C THR A 46 -7.08 6.52 -8.41
N ASP A 47 -8.08 7.36 -8.22
CA ASP A 47 -9.48 7.00 -8.45
C ASP A 47 -9.89 5.67 -7.79
N SER A 48 -10.23 4.65 -8.58
CA SER A 48 -10.66 3.34 -8.10
C SER A 48 -9.53 2.30 -7.98
N ASP A 49 -8.28 2.72 -8.12
CA ASP A 49 -7.15 1.84 -7.87
C ASP A 49 -7.20 1.27 -6.45
N ILE A 50 -6.71 0.06 -6.30
CA ILE A 50 -6.53 -0.57 -4.99
C ILE A 50 -5.08 -1.02 -4.82
N SER A 51 -4.63 -1.05 -3.57
CA SER A 51 -3.50 -1.87 -3.16
C SER A 51 -4.12 -3.16 -2.61
N ALA A 52 -4.03 -4.24 -3.38
CA ALA A 52 -4.66 -5.51 -3.04
C ALA A 52 -4.07 -6.10 -1.76
N PHE A 53 -4.87 -6.90 -1.03
CA PHE A 53 -4.38 -7.56 0.19
C PHE A 53 -3.09 -8.34 -0.07
N HIS A 54 -2.08 -8.02 0.72
CA HIS A 54 -0.78 -8.66 0.71
C HIS A 54 -0.18 -8.58 2.11
N ARG A 55 0.89 -9.33 2.34
CA ARG A 55 1.68 -9.22 3.58
C ARG A 55 3.16 -9.35 3.29
N LEU A 56 3.94 -8.84 4.22
CA LEU A 56 5.40 -8.95 4.18
C LEU A 56 5.88 -9.80 5.36
N HIS A 57 6.73 -10.77 5.05
CA HIS A 57 7.30 -11.67 6.04
C HIS A 57 8.58 -11.08 6.62
N GLY A 58 8.63 -10.96 7.95
CA GLY A 58 9.84 -10.59 8.69
C GLY A 58 10.30 -9.14 8.54
N VAL A 59 9.48 -8.27 7.94
CA VAL A 59 9.83 -6.86 7.74
C VAL A 59 8.68 -5.96 8.18
N THR A 60 9.03 -4.74 8.58
CA THR A 60 8.08 -3.69 8.95
C THR A 60 7.96 -2.68 7.82
N GLU A 61 6.74 -2.26 7.49
CA GLU A 61 6.48 -1.22 6.51
C GLU A 61 5.85 0.00 7.18
N ILE A 62 6.25 1.19 6.74
CA ILE A 62 5.68 2.45 7.22
C ILE A 62 5.18 3.23 6.01
N TRP A 63 3.93 3.70 6.10
CA TRP A 63 3.31 4.57 5.10
C TRP A 63 3.27 6.00 5.63
N TYR A 64 3.76 6.94 4.82
CA TYR A 64 3.77 8.36 5.13
C TYR A 64 2.85 9.10 4.17
N TYR A 65 1.89 9.87 4.69
CA TYR A 65 1.07 10.76 3.85
C TYR A 65 1.95 11.87 3.27
N HIS A 66 1.83 12.10 1.97
CA HIS A 66 2.51 13.19 1.28
C HIS A 66 1.53 14.20 0.68
N ALA A 67 0.54 13.76 -0.08
CA ALA A 67 -0.39 14.66 -0.77
C ALA A 67 -1.65 13.92 -1.23
N GLY A 68 -2.71 14.68 -1.47
CA GLY A 68 -3.93 14.21 -2.12
C GLY A 68 -5.05 13.86 -1.15
N ASP A 69 -5.93 12.99 -1.60
CA ASP A 69 -7.13 12.59 -0.87
C ASP A 69 -6.82 11.59 0.24
N PRO A 70 -7.68 11.48 1.27
CA PRO A 70 -7.54 10.44 2.28
C PRO A 70 -7.54 9.03 1.68
N ILE A 71 -6.72 8.17 2.26
CA ILE A 71 -6.65 6.75 1.89
C ILE A 71 -6.97 5.90 3.13
N ASN A 72 -7.78 4.87 2.94
CA ASN A 72 -8.01 3.87 3.98
C ASN A 72 -6.99 2.74 3.82
N ILE A 73 -6.32 2.39 4.90
CA ILE A 73 -5.44 1.22 4.98
C ILE A 73 -6.10 0.23 5.93
N TYR A 74 -6.44 -0.94 5.40
CA TYR A 74 -7.09 -2.03 6.14
C TYR A 74 -6.03 -3.01 6.57
N VAL A 75 -5.91 -3.26 7.87
CA VAL A 75 -4.91 -4.16 8.44
C VAL A 75 -5.60 -5.26 9.21
N ILE A 76 -5.34 -6.52 8.85
CA ILE A 76 -5.75 -7.69 9.62
C ILE A 76 -4.52 -8.22 10.34
N ASP A 77 -4.53 -8.13 11.65
CA ASP A 77 -3.39 -8.58 12.46
C ASP A 77 -3.31 -10.11 12.57
N THR A 78 -2.27 -10.58 13.23
CA THR A 78 -2.02 -12.03 13.38
C THR A 78 -3.05 -12.74 14.27
N ASP A 79 -3.84 -11.99 15.03
CA ASP A 79 -4.96 -12.53 15.83
C ASP A 79 -6.29 -12.49 15.05
N GLY A 80 -6.29 -11.94 13.81
CA GLY A 80 -7.46 -11.85 12.95
C GLY A 80 -8.33 -10.61 13.21
N ASN A 81 -7.81 -9.60 13.91
CA ASN A 81 -8.54 -8.35 14.16
C ASN A 81 -8.27 -7.35 13.03
N LEU A 82 -9.34 -6.71 12.56
CA LEU A 82 -9.27 -5.67 11.55
C LEU A 82 -9.16 -4.29 12.18
N THR A 83 -8.19 -3.52 11.72
CA THR A 83 -8.09 -2.08 11.99
C THR A 83 -8.14 -1.32 10.66
N VAL A 84 -8.90 -0.24 10.62
CA VAL A 84 -8.94 0.66 9.47
C VAL A 84 -8.22 1.95 9.86
N HIS A 85 -7.11 2.21 9.19
CA HIS A 85 -6.36 3.46 9.36
C HIS A 85 -6.76 4.45 8.27
N VAL A 86 -7.05 5.69 8.64
CA VAL A 86 -7.29 6.76 7.68
C VAL A 86 -6.03 7.62 7.61
N LEU A 87 -5.26 7.42 6.54
CA LEU A 87 -4.06 8.20 6.29
C LEU A 87 -4.45 9.48 5.54
N SER A 88 -4.32 10.62 6.20
CA SER A 88 -4.78 11.90 5.67
C SER A 88 -4.15 13.07 6.42
N PRO A 89 -4.26 14.32 5.90
CA PRO A 89 -3.76 15.48 6.62
C PRO A 89 -4.48 15.74 7.94
N ASP A 90 -5.73 15.31 8.08
CA ASP A 90 -6.55 15.49 9.29
C ASP A 90 -6.63 14.23 10.17
N GLY A 91 -6.14 13.11 9.67
CA GLY A 91 -6.12 11.83 10.38
C GLY A 91 -4.72 11.42 10.78
N GLU A 92 -4.42 10.13 10.61
CA GLU A 92 -3.06 9.64 10.77
C GLU A 92 -2.21 10.11 9.60
N MET A 93 -1.03 10.62 9.86
CA MET A 93 -0.10 11.03 8.80
C MET A 93 0.96 9.95 8.52
N GLN A 94 1.00 8.94 9.36
CA GLN A 94 1.94 7.83 9.30
C GLN A 94 1.26 6.58 9.85
N VAL A 95 1.38 5.46 9.14
CA VAL A 95 0.82 4.16 9.56
C VAL A 95 1.92 3.11 9.51
N ILE A 96 2.03 2.33 10.58
CA ILE A 96 3.03 1.26 10.71
C ILE A 96 2.33 -0.07 10.52
N ILE A 97 2.83 -0.88 9.58
CA ILE A 97 2.38 -2.24 9.32
C ILE A 97 3.46 -3.19 9.85
N LEU A 98 3.10 -4.01 10.82
CA LEU A 98 4.03 -4.97 11.42
C LEU A 98 4.20 -6.22 10.54
N PRO A 99 5.29 -6.98 10.74
CA PRO A 99 5.49 -8.23 9.99
C PRO A 99 4.29 -9.16 10.10
N GLU A 100 4.01 -9.88 9.02
CA GLU A 100 2.97 -10.91 8.91
C GLU A 100 1.53 -10.40 8.90
N GLN A 101 1.30 -9.10 9.05
CA GLN A 101 -0.04 -8.51 8.97
C GLN A 101 -0.49 -8.42 7.52
N TRP A 102 -1.73 -8.83 7.24
CA TRP A 102 -2.37 -8.60 5.94
C TRP A 102 -2.83 -7.15 5.85
N PHE A 103 -2.58 -6.50 4.72
CA PHE A 103 -3.05 -5.14 4.54
C PHE A 103 -3.41 -4.85 3.08
N ALA A 104 -4.34 -3.91 2.92
CA ALA A 104 -4.83 -3.42 1.64
C ALA A 104 -5.18 -1.94 1.78
N ALA A 105 -5.31 -1.24 0.67
CA ALA A 105 -5.64 0.18 0.69
C ALA A 105 -6.50 0.60 -0.50
N GLU A 106 -7.28 1.66 -0.29
CA GLU A 106 -8.09 2.29 -1.34
C GLU A 106 -8.38 3.75 -0.98
N ILE A 107 -8.69 4.53 -2.00
CA ILE A 107 -9.29 5.86 -1.80
C ILE A 107 -10.80 5.65 -1.63
N PRO A 108 -11.39 5.91 -0.43
CA PRO A 108 -12.79 5.58 -0.20
C PRO A 108 -13.77 6.35 -1.11
N SER A 109 -13.42 7.57 -1.53
CA SER A 109 -14.24 8.36 -2.46
C SER A 109 -14.22 7.84 -3.89
N LYS A 110 -13.25 6.98 -4.25
CA LYS A 110 -13.02 6.48 -5.62
C LYS A 110 -12.72 7.59 -6.62
N LYS A 111 -12.21 8.73 -6.15
CA LYS A 111 -11.85 9.90 -6.95
C LYS A 111 -10.56 10.52 -6.48
N GLY A 112 -9.85 11.15 -7.42
CA GLY A 112 -8.62 11.88 -7.11
C GLY A 112 -7.40 10.99 -6.97
N TYR A 113 -6.53 11.32 -6.04
CA TYR A 113 -5.29 10.57 -5.82
C TYR A 113 -4.85 10.67 -4.36
N CYS A 114 -4.05 9.72 -3.93
CA CYS A 114 -3.27 9.81 -2.70
C CYS A 114 -1.83 9.44 -3.00
N LEU A 115 -0.90 10.34 -2.71
CA LEU A 115 0.54 10.10 -2.79
C LEU A 115 1.08 9.83 -1.40
N VAL A 116 1.77 8.71 -1.27
CA VAL A 116 2.41 8.30 -0.01
C VAL A 116 3.88 7.95 -0.26
N GLY A 117 4.66 7.96 0.81
CA GLY A 117 5.96 7.31 0.84
C GLY A 117 5.85 6.03 1.64
N CYS A 118 6.50 4.96 1.19
CA CYS A 118 6.58 3.72 1.95
C CYS A 118 8.04 3.37 2.23
N ALA A 119 8.35 3.08 3.49
CA ALA A 119 9.64 2.57 3.91
C ALA A 119 9.48 1.15 4.44
N VAL A 120 10.38 0.26 4.05
CA VAL A 120 10.39 -1.14 4.49
C VAL A 120 11.75 -1.46 5.10
N ALA A 121 11.77 -2.01 6.30
CA ALA A 121 12.99 -2.40 7.00
C ALA A 121 12.82 -3.78 7.66
N PRO A 122 13.74 -4.72 7.44
CA PRO A 122 14.78 -4.73 6.39
C PRO A 122 14.23 -4.47 4.99
N ALA A 123 15.09 -4.19 4.02
CA ALA A 123 14.68 -3.81 2.67
C ALA A 123 13.71 -4.80 2.03
N PHE A 124 12.77 -4.28 1.24
CA PHE A 124 11.80 -5.08 0.49
C PHE A 124 12.49 -6.06 -0.47
N SER A 125 11.97 -7.29 -0.49
CA SER A 125 12.31 -8.31 -1.47
C SER A 125 11.04 -9.08 -1.83
N PHE A 126 10.92 -9.51 -3.08
CA PHE A 126 9.79 -10.37 -3.48
C PHE A 126 9.76 -11.71 -2.74
N GLU A 127 10.88 -12.17 -2.19
CA GLU A 127 10.94 -13.35 -1.32
C GLU A 127 10.14 -13.16 -0.02
N ASN A 128 10.02 -11.90 0.46
CA ASN A 128 9.27 -11.55 1.65
C ASN A 128 7.82 -11.17 1.36
N PHE A 129 7.45 -11.06 0.09
CA PHE A 129 6.12 -10.60 -0.35
C PHE A 129 5.19 -11.78 -0.61
N GLU A 130 3.97 -11.69 -0.08
CA GLU A 130 2.91 -12.65 -0.34
C GLU A 130 1.62 -11.92 -0.73
N LEU A 131 1.18 -12.14 -1.96
CA LEU A 131 -0.09 -11.62 -2.44
C LEU A 131 -1.24 -12.47 -1.90
N GLY A 132 -2.29 -11.83 -1.39
CA GLY A 132 -3.46 -12.52 -0.85
C GLY A 132 -4.24 -13.26 -1.94
N GLN A 133 -4.59 -14.51 -1.65
CA GLN A 133 -5.48 -15.31 -2.49
C GLN A 133 -6.91 -15.17 -1.95
N LYS A 134 -7.81 -14.68 -2.77
CA LYS A 134 -9.19 -14.34 -2.40
C LYS A 134 -9.88 -15.45 -1.62
N GLU A 135 -9.93 -16.65 -2.18
CA GLU A 135 -10.64 -17.77 -1.55
C GLU A 135 -9.99 -18.20 -0.23
N THR A 136 -8.66 -18.20 -0.18
CA THR A 136 -7.92 -18.55 1.04
C THR A 136 -8.20 -17.54 2.14
N LEU A 137 -8.14 -16.24 1.84
CA LEU A 137 -8.42 -15.18 2.81
C LEU A 137 -9.88 -15.20 3.28
N ARG A 138 -10.82 -15.44 2.38
CA ARG A 138 -12.24 -15.55 2.74
C ARG A 138 -12.51 -16.72 3.67
N GLN A 139 -11.85 -17.84 3.48
CA GLN A 139 -11.94 -19.01 4.37
C GLN A 139 -11.31 -18.72 5.72
N GLN A 140 -10.18 -18.02 5.73
CA GLN A 140 -9.46 -17.70 6.97
C GLN A 140 -10.16 -16.60 7.78
N PHE A 141 -10.74 -15.61 7.10
CA PHE A 141 -11.39 -14.45 7.71
C PHE A 141 -12.82 -14.24 7.16
N PRO A 142 -13.73 -15.19 7.40
CA PRO A 142 -15.10 -15.10 6.81
C PRO A 142 -15.87 -13.87 7.28
N GLN A 143 -15.55 -13.31 8.44
CA GLN A 143 -16.17 -12.09 8.96
C GLN A 143 -15.83 -10.84 8.12
N TYR A 144 -14.79 -10.91 7.29
CA TYR A 144 -14.34 -9.81 6.41
C TYR A 144 -14.52 -10.15 4.92
N ALA A 145 -15.41 -11.08 4.60
CA ALA A 145 -15.57 -11.61 3.24
C ALA A 145 -15.84 -10.53 2.19
N GLU A 146 -16.68 -9.54 2.49
CA GLU A 146 -17.00 -8.46 1.55
C GLU A 146 -15.78 -7.56 1.28
N LEU A 147 -15.02 -7.23 2.33
CA LEU A 147 -13.80 -6.44 2.21
C LEU A 147 -12.74 -7.19 1.39
N ILE A 148 -12.55 -8.46 1.66
CA ILE A 148 -11.62 -9.33 0.94
C ILE A 148 -12.01 -9.45 -0.53
N GLU A 149 -13.30 -9.62 -0.83
CA GLU A 149 -13.80 -9.68 -2.20
C GLU A 149 -13.44 -8.42 -2.98
N ARG A 150 -13.59 -7.26 -2.36
CA ARG A 150 -13.34 -5.96 -2.99
C ARG A 150 -11.86 -5.63 -3.16
N LEU A 151 -11.01 -6.11 -2.26
CA LEU A 151 -9.60 -5.73 -2.18
C LEU A 151 -8.63 -6.90 -2.46
N THR A 152 -9.05 -7.83 -3.26
CA THR A 152 -8.16 -8.92 -3.73
C THR A 152 -8.14 -9.11 -5.25
#